data_0ff3dcb36b9a79cd2e6184e4e6976d48
#
_entry.id   0ff3dcb36b9a79cd2e6184e4e6976d48
#
_cell.length_a   1.000
_cell.length_b   1.000
_cell.length_c   1.000
_cell.angle_alpha   90.00
_cell.angle_beta   90.00
_cell.angle_gamma   90.00
#
_symmetry.space_group_name_H-M   'P 1'
#
loop_
_entity.id
_entity.type
_entity.pdbx_description
1 polymer ?
#
loop_
_entity_poly.entity_id
_entity_poly.type
_entity_poly.pdbx_seq_one_letter_code
_entity_poly.pdbx_strand_id
1 'polypeptide(L)'
;MVSPSRHALLQLGAYHRATKLIFFIVALAAFAFYWLSSFALVARNGTQHFHADTWLYAELSEPNLFDRILPNTQLARIFRFHPVTVVLAAGWMKIVNPLTAWFTPAQLLKALFAAVGALGVWASLWAFAALLPRRYALLWGVIYASSLGIWYFSSIEESKIVTATLSALYSATYLRMRENWTRSGAVLLTAILFIACLNEIVAVFLVAIPAVDALVQARWEALKRWWIAAHAMAAPLALALLEGVIRGWGAVAGSHPEGANHFSMFLWYASHTQFTFNSVYYFLTTWLFFNIAAPERHAYHWANPSIHFGGIFMPGLTNYVASPLSAALVALFAALLAVIVALRKKIAILPNVAAIMIPLLAYAFTRAAFFFVFNPKENMLFSPSATLAHLLLLAIPFAATSLPERAKVTLLALLAALLFVNNGFFIIG
;
A
#
# COMPACT_ATOMS: atom_id res chain seq x y z
N MET A 1 30.12 28.94 12.03
CA MET A 1 29.56 28.12 10.95
C MET A 1 30.31 28.47 9.66
N VAL A 2 31.06 27.52 9.10
CA VAL A 2 31.76 27.75 7.81
C VAL A 2 30.73 27.64 6.71
N SER A 3 30.55 28.72 5.92
CA SER A 3 29.64 28.70 4.77
C SER A 3 30.16 27.67 3.74
N PRO A 4 29.31 26.74 3.25
CA PRO A 4 29.74 25.76 2.26
C PRO A 4 30.21 26.47 1.00
N SER A 5 31.30 25.99 0.42
CA SER A 5 31.83 26.57 -0.81
C SER A 5 30.81 26.46 -1.96
N ARG A 6 30.82 27.46 -2.88
CA ARG A 6 29.92 27.46 -4.06
C ARG A 6 30.01 26.15 -4.86
N HIS A 7 31.17 25.50 -4.87
CA HIS A 7 31.39 24.22 -5.52
C HIS A 7 30.66 23.07 -4.82
N ALA A 8 30.66 23.06 -3.48
CA ALA A 8 29.91 22.08 -2.68
C ALA A 8 28.38 22.20 -2.88
N LEU A 9 27.86 23.42 -2.96
CA LEU A 9 26.45 23.69 -3.25
C LEU A 9 26.03 23.21 -4.65
N LEU A 10 26.90 23.40 -5.66
CA LEU A 10 26.67 22.93 -7.03
C LEU A 10 26.68 21.39 -7.10
N GLN A 11 27.60 20.74 -6.39
CA GLN A 11 27.67 19.28 -6.31
C GLN A 11 26.43 18.69 -5.60
N LEU A 12 25.97 19.29 -4.51
CA LEU A 12 24.74 18.89 -3.82
C LEU A 12 23.52 19.06 -4.71
N GLY A 13 23.43 20.15 -5.46
CA GLY A 13 22.37 20.41 -6.43
C GLY A 13 22.35 19.39 -7.58
N ALA A 14 23.50 19.02 -8.13
CA ALA A 14 23.64 18.01 -9.17
C ALA A 14 23.27 16.60 -8.65
N TYR A 15 23.74 16.24 -7.45
CA TYR A 15 23.40 14.98 -6.80
C TYR A 15 21.89 14.84 -6.56
N HIS A 16 21.25 15.92 -6.12
CA HIS A 16 19.81 15.94 -5.87
C HIS A 16 19.00 15.77 -7.17
N ARG A 17 19.42 16.44 -8.27
CA ARG A 17 18.79 16.27 -9.59
C ARG A 17 18.95 14.86 -10.14
N ALA A 18 20.14 14.28 -10.05
CA ALA A 18 20.39 12.90 -10.48
C ALA A 18 19.55 11.89 -9.70
N THR A 19 19.34 12.11 -8.40
CA THR A 19 18.48 11.24 -7.58
C THR A 19 17.01 11.32 -8.01
N LYS A 20 16.49 12.53 -8.26
CA LYS A 20 15.12 12.73 -8.77
C LYS A 20 14.92 12.01 -10.10
N LEU A 21 15.88 12.15 -11.04
CA LEU A 21 15.80 11.52 -12.35
C LEU A 21 15.80 9.99 -12.23
N ILE A 22 16.66 9.41 -11.40
CA ILE A 22 16.71 7.94 -11.21
C ILE A 22 15.40 7.43 -10.59
N PHE A 23 14.85 8.12 -9.59
CA PHE A 23 13.59 7.72 -8.97
C PHE A 23 12.43 7.81 -9.98
N PHE A 24 12.44 8.82 -10.82
CA PHE A 24 11.47 8.94 -11.91
C PHE A 24 11.60 7.81 -12.93
N ILE A 25 12.83 7.46 -13.35
CA ILE A 25 13.08 6.34 -14.28
C ILE A 25 12.60 5.01 -13.68
N VAL A 26 12.88 4.75 -12.39
CA VAL A 26 12.40 3.55 -11.71
C VAL A 26 10.87 3.50 -11.66
N ALA A 27 10.22 4.61 -11.37
CA ALA A 27 8.76 4.69 -11.38
C ALA A 27 8.18 4.47 -12.79
N LEU A 28 8.80 5.05 -13.81
CA LEU A 28 8.39 4.85 -15.21
C LEU A 28 8.56 3.39 -15.65
N ALA A 29 9.66 2.75 -15.25
CA ALA A 29 9.88 1.32 -15.49
C ALA A 29 8.81 0.47 -14.76
N ALA A 30 8.46 0.83 -13.51
CA ALA A 30 7.38 0.16 -12.78
C ALA A 30 6.02 0.31 -13.48
N PHE A 31 5.71 1.50 -14.00
CA PHE A 31 4.51 1.74 -14.80
C PHE A 31 4.43 0.78 -16.00
N ALA A 32 5.48 0.79 -16.84
CA ALA A 32 5.52 -0.07 -18.02
C ALA A 32 5.40 -1.56 -17.64
N PHE A 33 6.09 -1.96 -16.59
CA PHE A 33 6.08 -3.32 -16.07
C PHE A 33 4.69 -3.74 -15.58
N TYR A 34 4.00 -2.94 -14.79
CA TYR A 34 2.66 -3.25 -14.29
C TYR A 34 1.62 -3.29 -15.41
N TRP A 35 1.70 -2.33 -16.32
CA TRP A 35 0.80 -2.30 -17.47
C TRP A 35 0.99 -3.51 -18.36
N LEU A 36 2.24 -3.90 -18.69
CA LEU A 36 2.52 -5.13 -19.45
C LEU A 36 2.06 -6.39 -18.68
N SER A 37 2.27 -6.46 -17.36
CA SER A 37 1.78 -7.56 -16.54
C SER A 37 0.27 -7.71 -16.59
N SER A 38 -0.48 -6.62 -16.77
CA SER A 38 -1.93 -6.64 -16.87
C SER A 38 -2.42 -7.40 -18.10
N PHE A 39 -1.70 -7.34 -19.22
CA PHE A 39 -2.04 -8.11 -20.42
C PHE A 39 -1.82 -9.61 -20.22
N ALA A 40 -0.71 -9.98 -19.57
CA ALA A 40 -0.42 -11.37 -19.25
C ALA A 40 -1.46 -11.96 -18.29
N LEU A 41 -1.88 -11.20 -17.27
CA LEU A 41 -2.95 -11.59 -16.35
C LEU A 41 -4.28 -11.87 -17.08
N VAL A 42 -4.68 -10.99 -18.01
CA VAL A 42 -5.91 -11.17 -18.80
C VAL A 42 -5.82 -12.38 -19.72
N ALA A 43 -4.70 -12.53 -20.41
CA ALA A 43 -4.49 -13.66 -21.33
C ALA A 43 -4.62 -15.01 -20.63
N ARG A 44 -4.26 -15.05 -19.34
CA ARG A 44 -4.26 -16.28 -18.55
C ARG A 44 -5.56 -16.57 -17.80
N ASN A 45 -6.09 -15.57 -17.10
CA ASN A 45 -7.21 -15.73 -16.15
C ASN A 45 -8.55 -15.23 -16.73
N GLY A 46 -8.55 -14.71 -17.96
CA GLY A 46 -9.71 -13.98 -18.48
C GLY A 46 -9.94 -12.69 -17.69
N THR A 47 -11.21 -12.35 -17.50
CA THR A 47 -11.61 -11.16 -16.71
C THR A 47 -11.81 -11.46 -15.21
N GLN A 48 -11.71 -12.73 -14.81
CA GLN A 48 -11.89 -13.12 -13.40
C GLN A 48 -10.53 -13.15 -12.70
N HIS A 49 -10.27 -12.12 -11.93
CA HIS A 49 -9.07 -12.00 -11.11
C HIS A 49 -9.44 -12.20 -9.63
N PHE A 50 -8.86 -13.19 -8.97
CA PHE A 50 -8.81 -13.39 -7.53
C PHE A 50 -9.89 -12.67 -6.72
N HIS A 51 -11.17 -12.95 -6.87
CA HIS A 51 -12.26 -12.31 -6.12
C HIS A 51 -12.10 -10.81 -5.78
N ALA A 52 -11.10 -10.14 -6.36
CA ALA A 52 -11.11 -8.70 -6.40
C ALA A 52 -12.38 -8.30 -7.15
N ASP A 53 -13.01 -7.25 -6.71
CA ASP A 53 -14.24 -6.73 -7.33
C ASP A 53 -13.96 -6.17 -8.75
N THR A 54 -12.98 -6.74 -9.48
CA THR A 54 -12.54 -6.30 -10.80
C THR A 54 -13.67 -6.25 -11.80
N TRP A 55 -14.64 -7.14 -11.69
CA TRP A 55 -15.85 -7.12 -12.52
C TRP A 55 -16.70 -5.85 -12.27
N LEU A 56 -16.72 -5.35 -11.02
CA LEU A 56 -17.37 -4.08 -10.69
C LEU A 56 -16.58 -2.91 -11.27
N TYR A 57 -15.26 -2.94 -11.12
CA TYR A 57 -14.38 -1.88 -11.61
C TYR A 57 -14.26 -1.86 -13.14
N ALA A 58 -14.54 -2.97 -13.84
CA ALA A 58 -14.55 -2.99 -15.30
C ALA A 58 -15.56 -1.98 -15.88
N GLU A 59 -16.66 -1.70 -15.19
CA GLU A 59 -17.62 -0.67 -15.57
C GLU A 59 -17.04 0.75 -15.57
N LEU A 60 -15.94 0.99 -14.82
CA LEU A 60 -15.23 2.28 -14.83
C LEU A 60 -14.54 2.59 -16.16
N SER A 61 -14.42 1.61 -17.06
CA SER A 61 -13.88 1.81 -18.41
C SER A 61 -14.84 2.52 -19.36
N GLU A 62 -16.09 2.73 -18.95
CA GLU A 62 -17.08 3.36 -19.78
C GLU A 62 -16.93 4.88 -19.86
N PRO A 63 -17.03 5.51 -21.04
CA PRO A 63 -16.69 6.93 -21.25
C PRO A 63 -17.63 7.90 -20.54
N ASN A 64 -18.88 7.52 -20.26
CA ASN A 64 -19.91 8.37 -19.66
C ASN A 64 -20.24 7.93 -18.22
N LEU A 65 -19.21 7.62 -17.44
CA LEU A 65 -19.35 7.05 -16.12
C LEU A 65 -20.23 7.90 -15.18
N PHE A 66 -20.04 9.23 -15.16
CA PHE A 66 -20.81 10.10 -14.27
C PHE A 66 -22.30 10.10 -14.55
N ASP A 67 -22.70 9.95 -15.83
CA ASP A 67 -24.11 9.90 -16.22
C ASP A 67 -24.77 8.58 -15.78
N ARG A 68 -23.95 7.55 -15.54
CA ARG A 68 -24.39 6.19 -15.20
C ARG A 68 -24.28 5.83 -13.73
N ILE A 69 -23.50 6.58 -12.93
CA ILE A 69 -23.33 6.31 -11.49
C ILE A 69 -24.67 6.34 -10.75
N LEU A 70 -25.52 7.31 -11.07
CA LEU A 70 -26.79 7.51 -10.36
C LEU A 70 -27.81 6.39 -10.58
N PRO A 71 -28.05 5.90 -11.80
CA PRO A 71 -29.00 4.82 -12.04
C PRO A 71 -28.43 3.41 -11.80
N ASN A 72 -27.09 3.26 -11.73
CA ASN A 72 -26.45 1.96 -11.58
C ASN A 72 -26.11 1.70 -10.11
N THR A 73 -26.77 0.72 -9.51
CA THR A 73 -26.57 0.36 -8.10
C THR A 73 -25.17 -0.16 -7.80
N GLN A 74 -24.50 -0.82 -8.77
CA GLN A 74 -23.15 -1.35 -8.57
C GLN A 74 -22.09 -0.24 -8.59
N LEU A 75 -22.16 0.68 -9.56
CA LEU A 75 -21.30 1.86 -9.58
C LEU A 75 -21.51 2.74 -8.35
N ALA A 76 -22.75 2.91 -7.91
CA ALA A 76 -23.06 3.61 -6.68
C ALA A 76 -22.43 2.93 -5.46
N ARG A 77 -22.36 1.60 -5.41
CA ARG A 77 -21.67 0.83 -4.37
C ARG A 77 -20.16 1.12 -4.38
N ILE A 78 -19.49 1.07 -5.53
CA ILE A 78 -18.06 1.40 -5.63
C ILE A 78 -17.83 2.86 -5.21
N PHE A 79 -18.62 3.78 -5.72
CA PHE A 79 -18.52 5.19 -5.40
C PHE A 79 -18.68 5.46 -3.89
N ARG A 80 -19.56 4.73 -3.25
CA ARG A 80 -19.78 4.83 -1.79
C ARG A 80 -18.50 4.51 -1.00
N PHE A 81 -17.79 3.45 -1.37
CA PHE A 81 -16.63 2.98 -0.61
C PHE A 81 -15.31 3.55 -1.10
N HIS A 82 -15.22 3.89 -2.41
CA HIS A 82 -14.00 4.29 -3.09
C HIS A 82 -14.21 5.45 -4.07
N PRO A 83 -14.81 6.58 -3.64
CA PRO A 83 -15.17 7.66 -4.56
C PRO A 83 -13.96 8.27 -5.28
N VAL A 84 -12.79 8.33 -4.62
CA VAL A 84 -11.56 8.84 -5.24
C VAL A 84 -11.15 7.97 -6.43
N THR A 85 -11.24 6.65 -6.29
CA THR A 85 -10.94 5.72 -7.39
C THR A 85 -11.89 5.95 -8.57
N VAL A 86 -13.19 6.11 -8.31
CA VAL A 86 -14.19 6.36 -9.36
C VAL A 86 -13.93 7.69 -10.07
N VAL A 87 -13.67 8.76 -9.32
CA VAL A 87 -13.39 10.10 -9.89
C VAL A 87 -12.10 10.06 -10.72
N LEU A 88 -11.06 9.40 -10.23
CA LEU A 88 -9.80 9.24 -10.97
C LEU A 88 -10.02 8.46 -12.28
N ALA A 89 -10.77 7.36 -12.23
CA ALA A 89 -11.07 6.55 -13.41
C ALA A 89 -11.88 7.35 -14.44
N ALA A 90 -12.94 8.04 -14.00
CA ALA A 90 -13.77 8.87 -14.90
C ALA A 90 -12.97 10.01 -15.54
N GLY A 91 -12.16 10.72 -14.75
CA GLY A 91 -11.28 11.78 -15.26
C GLY A 91 -10.24 11.24 -16.25
N TRP A 92 -9.63 10.11 -15.92
CA TRP A 92 -8.66 9.44 -16.79
C TRP A 92 -9.28 9.01 -18.11
N MET A 93 -10.40 8.28 -18.08
CA MET A 93 -11.08 7.80 -19.28
C MET A 93 -11.51 8.95 -20.21
N LYS A 94 -11.92 10.07 -19.65
CA LYS A 94 -12.22 11.28 -20.43
C LYS A 94 -10.99 11.85 -21.15
N ILE A 95 -9.82 11.84 -20.48
CA ILE A 95 -8.56 12.34 -21.05
C ILE A 95 -8.04 11.40 -22.15
N VAL A 96 -8.08 10.08 -21.90
CA VAL A 96 -7.48 9.09 -22.81
C VAL A 96 -8.46 8.58 -23.86
N ASN A 97 -9.70 9.04 -23.89
CA ASN A 97 -10.71 8.63 -24.87
C ASN A 97 -10.22 8.66 -26.34
N PRO A 98 -9.41 9.66 -26.78
CA PRO A 98 -8.87 9.65 -28.14
C PRO A 98 -7.96 8.44 -28.46
N LEU A 99 -7.40 7.79 -27.43
CA LEU A 99 -6.53 6.62 -27.59
C LEU A 99 -7.31 5.30 -27.76
N THR A 100 -8.65 5.33 -27.67
CA THR A 100 -9.50 4.14 -27.89
C THR A 100 -9.45 3.62 -29.32
N ALA A 101 -8.91 4.40 -30.25
CA ALA A 101 -8.58 3.94 -31.59
C ALA A 101 -7.50 2.84 -31.62
N TRP A 102 -6.63 2.77 -30.59
CA TRP A 102 -5.48 1.86 -30.52
C TRP A 102 -5.55 0.88 -29.37
N PHE A 103 -6.23 1.24 -28.28
CA PHE A 103 -6.35 0.45 -27.06
C PHE A 103 -7.80 0.31 -26.65
N THR A 104 -8.16 -0.85 -26.11
CA THR A 104 -9.50 -1.02 -25.54
C THR A 104 -9.68 -0.15 -24.29
N PRO A 105 -10.91 0.28 -23.97
CA PRO A 105 -11.19 1.02 -22.74
C PRO A 105 -10.65 0.33 -21.47
N ALA A 106 -10.77 -0.99 -21.38
CA ALA A 106 -10.23 -1.77 -20.27
C ALA A 106 -8.68 -1.70 -20.18
N GLN A 107 -7.97 -1.71 -21.33
CA GLN A 107 -6.52 -1.55 -21.35
C GLN A 107 -6.09 -0.15 -20.88
N LEU A 108 -6.84 0.87 -21.28
CA LEU A 108 -6.61 2.26 -20.86
C LEU A 108 -6.91 2.44 -19.36
N LEU A 109 -7.94 1.80 -18.84
CA LEU A 109 -8.23 1.82 -17.42
C LEU A 109 -7.11 1.14 -16.61
N LYS A 110 -6.60 0.01 -17.05
CA LYS A 110 -5.45 -0.68 -16.44
C LYS A 110 -4.19 0.18 -16.43
N ALA A 111 -3.99 0.99 -17.47
CA ALA A 111 -2.89 1.97 -17.48
C ALA A 111 -3.01 3.00 -16.34
N LEU A 112 -4.22 3.41 -15.95
CA LEU A 112 -4.41 4.27 -14.77
C LEU A 112 -3.91 3.58 -13.49
N PHE A 113 -4.34 2.35 -13.23
CA PHE A 113 -3.93 1.63 -12.02
C PHE A 113 -2.43 1.35 -11.99
N ALA A 114 -1.83 1.04 -13.16
CA ALA A 114 -0.38 0.95 -13.30
C ALA A 114 0.33 2.29 -13.00
N ALA A 115 -0.21 3.41 -13.46
CA ALA A 115 0.33 4.74 -13.18
C ALA A 115 0.22 5.11 -11.68
N VAL A 116 -0.90 4.77 -11.05
CA VAL A 116 -1.09 4.95 -9.60
C VAL A 116 -0.10 4.10 -8.82
N GLY A 117 0.10 2.82 -9.19
CA GLY A 117 1.11 1.96 -8.56
C GLY A 117 2.54 2.51 -8.74
N ALA A 118 2.87 2.98 -9.93
CA ALA A 118 4.16 3.63 -10.22
C ALA A 118 4.40 4.88 -9.36
N LEU A 119 3.36 5.69 -9.14
CA LEU A 119 3.41 6.81 -8.20
C LEU A 119 3.66 6.34 -6.77
N GLY A 120 3.07 5.21 -6.36
CA GLY A 120 3.34 4.55 -5.08
C GLY A 120 4.81 4.11 -4.95
N VAL A 121 5.39 3.55 -6.02
CA VAL A 121 6.82 3.21 -6.09
C VAL A 121 7.69 4.47 -5.95
N TRP A 122 7.37 5.53 -6.68
CA TRP A 122 8.07 6.81 -6.56
C TRP A 122 8.02 7.36 -5.12
N ALA A 123 6.86 7.33 -4.48
CA ALA A 123 6.68 7.76 -3.10
C ALA A 123 7.49 6.88 -2.12
N SER A 124 7.51 5.55 -2.32
CA SER A 124 8.28 4.63 -1.49
C SER A 124 9.79 4.89 -1.58
N LEU A 125 10.31 5.16 -2.77
CA LEU A 125 11.72 5.56 -2.97
C LEU A 125 12.07 6.81 -2.16
N TRP A 126 11.17 7.80 -2.11
CA TRP A 126 11.37 8.99 -1.29
C TRP A 126 11.26 8.71 0.21
N ALA A 127 10.37 7.82 0.63
CA ALA A 127 10.26 7.40 2.03
C ALA A 127 11.55 6.69 2.49
N PHE A 128 12.06 5.75 1.70
CA PHE A 128 13.33 5.09 1.99
C PHE A 128 14.51 6.06 1.97
N ALA A 129 14.57 6.96 1.00
CA ALA A 129 15.67 7.94 0.88
C ALA A 129 15.67 9.00 2.00
N ALA A 130 14.54 9.20 2.68
CA ALA A 130 14.48 10.05 3.88
C ALA A 130 15.23 9.44 5.07
N LEU A 131 15.41 8.11 5.08
CA LEU A 131 15.95 7.36 6.22
C LEU A 131 17.23 6.58 5.90
N LEU A 132 17.47 6.29 4.61
CA LEU A 132 18.51 5.36 4.18
C LEU A 132 19.40 6.00 3.09
N PRO A 133 20.66 5.57 2.97
CA PRO A 133 21.48 5.89 1.82
C PRO A 133 20.80 5.50 0.50
N ARG A 134 21.01 6.31 -0.55
CA ARG A 134 20.35 6.17 -1.86
C ARG A 134 20.38 4.74 -2.43
N ARG A 135 21.50 4.02 -2.33
CA ARG A 135 21.63 2.64 -2.82
C ARG A 135 20.66 1.68 -2.12
N TYR A 136 20.47 1.82 -0.81
CA TYR A 136 19.49 1.04 -0.07
C TYR A 136 18.06 1.48 -0.40
N ALA A 137 17.83 2.78 -0.52
CA ALA A 137 16.54 3.31 -0.94
C ALA A 137 16.09 2.73 -2.29
N LEU A 138 17.01 2.62 -3.26
CA LEU A 138 16.73 2.01 -4.57
C LEU A 138 16.38 0.52 -4.43
N LEU A 139 17.16 -0.26 -3.70
CA LEU A 139 16.90 -1.69 -3.55
C LEU A 139 15.59 -1.97 -2.81
N TRP A 140 15.30 -1.23 -1.73
CA TRP A 140 14.05 -1.35 -1.02
C TRP A 140 12.86 -0.84 -1.84
N GLY A 141 13.05 0.17 -2.68
CA GLY A 141 12.05 0.62 -3.64
C GLY A 141 11.73 -0.45 -4.70
N VAL A 142 12.74 -1.17 -5.19
CA VAL A 142 12.54 -2.33 -6.09
C VAL A 142 11.83 -3.47 -5.36
N ILE A 143 12.20 -3.76 -4.11
CA ILE A 143 11.50 -4.76 -3.26
C ILE A 143 10.03 -4.35 -3.07
N TYR A 144 9.75 -3.08 -2.80
CA TYR A 144 8.39 -2.56 -2.72
C TYR A 144 7.63 -2.76 -4.04
N ALA A 145 8.23 -2.37 -5.17
CA ALA A 145 7.64 -2.53 -6.49
C ALA A 145 7.36 -4.00 -6.86
N SER A 146 8.25 -4.90 -6.44
CA SER A 146 8.13 -6.35 -6.68
C SER A 146 7.26 -7.07 -5.64
N SER A 147 6.83 -6.40 -4.57
CA SER A 147 5.94 -6.99 -3.57
C SER A 147 4.62 -7.38 -4.21
N LEU A 148 4.11 -8.57 -3.87
CA LEU A 148 2.93 -9.16 -4.53
C LEU A 148 1.73 -8.22 -4.53
N GLY A 149 1.36 -7.68 -3.36
CA GLY A 149 0.18 -6.81 -3.26
C GLY A 149 0.32 -5.53 -4.10
N ILE A 150 1.51 -4.95 -4.17
CA ILE A 150 1.75 -3.74 -4.99
C ILE A 150 1.71 -4.08 -6.47
N TRP A 151 2.44 -5.11 -6.90
CA TRP A 151 2.46 -5.53 -8.31
C TRP A 151 1.08 -5.96 -8.79
N TYR A 152 0.43 -6.86 -8.05
CA TYR A 152 -0.87 -7.41 -8.42
C TYR A 152 -1.94 -6.32 -8.57
N PHE A 153 -2.14 -5.49 -7.55
CA PHE A 153 -3.15 -4.44 -7.58
C PHE A 153 -2.80 -3.25 -8.49
N SER A 154 -1.54 -3.12 -8.91
CA SER A 154 -1.15 -2.19 -9.97
C SER A 154 -1.46 -2.72 -11.38
N SER A 155 -1.72 -4.03 -11.50
CA SER A 155 -1.95 -4.69 -12.78
C SER A 155 -3.41 -5.04 -13.04
N ILE A 156 -4.30 -4.73 -12.11
CA ILE A 156 -5.74 -4.96 -12.21
C ILE A 156 -6.54 -3.70 -11.84
N GLU A 157 -7.81 -3.70 -12.19
CA GLU A 157 -8.74 -2.63 -11.84
C GLU A 157 -9.24 -2.81 -10.40
N GLU A 158 -8.56 -2.17 -9.43
CA GLU A 158 -8.94 -2.31 -8.02
C GLU A 158 -8.49 -1.08 -7.19
N SER A 159 -9.34 -0.63 -6.28
CA SER A 159 -9.10 0.56 -5.44
C SER A 159 -7.92 0.44 -4.48
N LYS A 160 -7.48 -0.78 -4.19
CA LYS A 160 -6.46 -1.05 -3.15
C LYS A 160 -5.12 -0.41 -3.47
N ILE A 161 -4.75 -0.32 -4.75
CA ILE A 161 -3.51 0.37 -5.14
C ILE A 161 -3.61 1.89 -4.91
N VAL A 162 -4.80 2.47 -5.05
CA VAL A 162 -5.00 3.91 -4.76
C VAL A 162 -4.74 4.18 -3.27
N THR A 163 -5.33 3.38 -2.37
CA THR A 163 -5.10 3.51 -0.93
C THR A 163 -3.64 3.24 -0.56
N ALA A 164 -2.99 2.22 -1.17
CA ALA A 164 -1.58 1.92 -0.94
C ALA A 164 -0.67 3.08 -1.37
N THR A 165 -0.94 3.67 -2.53
CA THR A 165 -0.20 4.83 -3.05
C THR A 165 -0.38 6.07 -2.17
N LEU A 166 -1.61 6.37 -1.74
CA LEU A 166 -1.88 7.49 -0.83
C LEU A 166 -1.20 7.28 0.53
N SER A 167 -1.17 6.05 1.05
CA SER A 167 -0.43 5.70 2.26
C SER A 167 1.08 5.88 2.09
N ALA A 168 1.63 5.53 0.92
CA ALA A 168 3.04 5.73 0.61
C ALA A 168 3.38 7.22 0.47
N LEU A 169 2.54 8.01 -0.21
CA LEU A 169 2.69 9.47 -0.33
C LEU A 169 2.62 10.15 1.04
N TYR A 170 1.67 9.74 1.88
CA TYR A 170 1.56 10.24 3.25
C TYR A 170 2.83 9.97 4.05
N SER A 171 3.28 8.71 4.06
CA SER A 171 4.48 8.30 4.80
C SER A 171 5.73 9.02 4.29
N ALA A 172 5.92 9.12 2.97
CA ALA A 172 7.04 9.84 2.37
C ALA A 172 7.04 11.33 2.72
N THR A 173 5.88 11.98 2.65
CA THR A 173 5.71 13.38 3.01
C THR A 173 6.01 13.58 4.48
N TYR A 174 5.44 12.75 5.36
CA TYR A 174 5.69 12.81 6.79
C TYR A 174 7.16 12.67 7.15
N LEU A 175 7.82 11.59 6.68
CA LEU A 175 9.22 11.31 6.99
C LEU A 175 10.17 12.43 6.54
N ARG A 176 9.87 13.09 5.42
CA ARG A 176 10.67 14.22 4.93
C ARG A 176 10.46 15.51 5.72
N MET A 177 9.29 15.68 6.30
CA MET A 177 8.93 16.89 7.05
C MET A 177 9.18 16.76 8.55
N ARG A 178 9.38 15.55 9.02
CA ARG A 178 9.42 15.19 10.44
C ARG A 178 10.33 16.09 11.29
N GLU A 179 11.45 16.53 10.74
CA GLU A 179 12.40 17.38 11.44
C GLU A 179 12.17 18.87 11.19
N ASN A 180 11.61 19.23 10.04
CA ASN A 180 11.39 20.60 9.62
C ASN A 180 9.96 20.83 9.15
N TRP A 181 9.05 21.02 10.10
CA TRP A 181 7.65 21.25 9.81
C TRP A 181 7.40 22.61 9.17
N THR A 182 6.75 22.60 8.03
CA THR A 182 6.25 23.80 7.34
C THR A 182 4.72 23.79 7.29
N ARG A 183 4.10 24.98 7.20
CA ARG A 183 2.62 25.07 7.05
C ARG A 183 2.15 24.38 5.76
N SER A 184 2.83 24.63 4.64
CA SER A 184 2.49 24.00 3.35
C SER A 184 2.59 22.47 3.41
N GLY A 185 3.60 21.96 4.07
CA GLY A 185 3.74 20.53 4.25
C GLY A 185 2.67 19.93 5.17
N ALA A 186 2.28 20.61 6.24
CA ALA A 186 1.19 20.17 7.10
C ALA A 186 -0.15 20.15 6.35
N VAL A 187 -0.42 21.16 5.53
CA VAL A 187 -1.60 21.21 4.65
C VAL A 187 -1.57 20.05 3.65
N LEU A 188 -0.42 19.83 2.98
CA LEU A 188 -0.27 18.73 2.04
C LEU A 188 -0.52 17.37 2.71
N LEU A 189 0.06 17.14 3.89
CA LEU A 189 -0.12 15.90 4.64
C LEU A 189 -1.59 15.68 5.03
N THR A 190 -2.27 16.73 5.49
CA THR A 190 -3.71 16.68 5.82
C THR A 190 -4.56 16.43 4.59
N ALA A 191 -4.24 17.05 3.46
CA ALA A 191 -4.94 16.82 2.19
C ALA A 191 -4.78 15.38 1.71
N ILE A 192 -3.56 14.82 1.78
CA ILE A 192 -3.32 13.41 1.43
C ILE A 192 -4.14 12.48 2.34
N LEU A 193 -4.16 12.74 3.66
CA LEU A 193 -4.96 11.96 4.61
C LEU A 193 -6.46 12.04 4.28
N PHE A 194 -6.96 13.24 4.02
CA PHE A 194 -8.36 13.47 3.69
C PHE A 194 -8.76 12.69 2.42
N ILE A 195 -7.96 12.80 1.36
CA ILE A 195 -8.19 12.06 0.11
C ILE A 195 -8.10 10.54 0.34
N ALA A 196 -7.15 10.09 1.17
CA ALA A 196 -7.03 8.69 1.52
C ALA A 196 -8.25 8.17 2.29
N CYS A 197 -8.76 8.95 3.25
CA CYS A 197 -10.00 8.63 3.98
C CYS A 197 -11.24 8.67 3.09
N LEU A 198 -11.30 9.57 2.12
CA LEU A 198 -12.35 9.57 1.09
C LEU A 198 -12.30 8.32 0.22
N ASN A 199 -11.11 7.79 -0.07
CA ASN A 199 -11.00 6.56 -0.84
C ASN A 199 -11.26 5.30 -0.01
N GLU A 200 -10.79 5.30 1.24
CA GLU A 200 -10.97 4.19 2.18
C GLU A 200 -10.88 4.76 3.60
N ILE A 201 -12.00 4.81 4.31
CA ILE A 201 -12.07 5.48 5.62
C ILE A 201 -11.05 4.94 6.64
N VAL A 202 -10.64 3.70 6.48
CA VAL A 202 -9.64 3.03 7.35
C VAL A 202 -8.24 3.64 7.18
N ALA A 203 -8.01 4.47 6.16
CA ALA A 203 -6.78 5.27 6.04
C ALA A 203 -6.58 6.24 7.22
N VAL A 204 -7.62 6.47 8.04
CA VAL A 204 -7.51 7.25 9.30
C VAL A 204 -6.38 6.75 10.20
N PHE A 205 -6.05 5.48 10.18
CA PHE A 205 -4.94 4.92 10.98
C PHE A 205 -3.56 5.48 10.62
N LEU A 206 -3.40 6.15 9.47
CA LEU A 206 -2.19 6.91 9.15
C LEU A 206 -1.88 8.00 10.17
N VAL A 207 -2.90 8.52 10.86
CA VAL A 207 -2.74 9.50 11.94
C VAL A 207 -1.88 8.95 13.09
N ALA A 208 -1.84 7.63 13.28
CA ALA A 208 -0.99 7.00 14.29
C ALA A 208 0.49 7.35 14.10
N ILE A 209 0.95 7.55 12.86
CA ILE A 209 2.36 7.85 12.57
C ILE A 209 2.79 9.17 13.23
N PRO A 210 2.22 10.35 12.88
CA PRO A 210 2.62 11.61 13.51
C PRO A 210 2.23 11.69 14.99
N ALA A 211 1.11 11.11 15.41
CA ALA A 211 0.65 11.16 16.79
C ALA A 211 1.60 10.40 17.71
N VAL A 212 1.97 9.17 17.37
CA VAL A 212 2.87 8.36 18.18
C VAL A 212 4.30 8.90 18.13
N ASP A 213 4.75 9.44 16.99
CA ASP A 213 6.05 10.09 16.89
C ASP A 213 6.15 11.32 17.82
N ALA A 214 5.10 12.13 17.86
CA ALA A 214 5.04 13.28 18.77
C ALA A 214 5.07 12.85 20.26
N LEU A 215 4.40 11.76 20.60
CA LEU A 215 4.42 11.19 21.96
C LEU A 215 5.80 10.64 22.31
N VAL A 216 6.40 9.84 21.45
CA VAL A 216 7.71 9.21 21.67
C VAL A 216 8.82 10.25 21.82
N GLN A 217 8.73 11.35 21.06
CA GLN A 217 9.73 12.42 21.15
C GLN A 217 9.43 13.48 22.21
N ALA A 218 8.37 13.29 23.02
CA ALA A 218 7.89 14.28 23.99
C ALA A 218 7.68 15.69 23.40
N ARG A 219 7.34 15.76 22.13
CA ARG A 219 7.05 17.02 21.40
C ARG A 219 5.63 17.50 21.66
N TRP A 220 5.25 17.65 22.93
CA TRP A 220 3.90 18.06 23.35
C TRP A 220 3.46 19.37 22.72
N GLU A 221 4.38 20.29 22.47
CA GLU A 221 4.10 21.54 21.75
C GLU A 221 3.68 21.30 20.30
N ALA A 222 4.17 20.22 19.66
CA ALA A 222 3.72 19.83 18.35
C ALA A 222 2.26 19.37 18.36
N LEU A 223 1.79 18.71 19.43
CA LEU A 223 0.41 18.26 19.58
C LEU A 223 -0.59 19.41 19.80
N LYS A 224 -0.14 20.56 20.26
CA LYS A 224 -0.98 21.75 20.48
C LYS A 224 -1.20 22.59 19.23
N ARG A 225 -0.57 22.25 18.11
CA ARG A 225 -0.67 23.04 16.89
C ARG A 225 -1.99 22.76 16.17
N TRP A 226 -2.57 23.79 15.55
CA TRP A 226 -3.83 23.75 14.82
C TRP A 226 -3.88 22.65 13.73
N TRP A 227 -2.75 22.30 13.12
CA TRP A 227 -2.68 21.28 12.09
C TRP A 227 -3.03 19.87 12.60
N ILE A 228 -2.81 19.60 13.89
CA ILE A 228 -3.21 18.32 14.50
C ILE A 228 -4.72 18.26 14.61
N ALA A 229 -5.37 19.35 15.00
CA ALA A 229 -6.83 19.43 15.00
C ALA A 229 -7.38 19.24 13.59
N ALA A 230 -6.82 19.93 12.59
CA ALA A 230 -7.19 19.76 11.18
C ALA A 230 -6.96 18.32 10.71
N HIS A 231 -5.86 17.71 11.12
CA HIS A 231 -5.51 16.34 10.79
C HIS A 231 -6.46 15.33 11.45
N ALA A 232 -6.78 15.52 12.72
CA ALA A 232 -7.75 14.70 13.43
C ALA A 232 -9.17 14.83 12.85
N MET A 233 -9.52 16.00 12.31
CA MET A 233 -10.81 16.25 11.67
C MET A 233 -10.92 15.72 10.25
N ALA A 234 -9.82 15.38 9.58
CA ALA A 234 -9.83 14.92 8.19
C ALA A 234 -10.70 13.67 7.99
N ALA A 235 -10.59 12.68 8.88
CA ALA A 235 -11.37 11.45 8.78
C ALA A 235 -12.86 11.65 9.12
N PRO A 236 -13.26 12.29 10.23
CA PRO A 236 -14.66 12.60 10.48
C PRO A 236 -15.32 13.42 9.36
N LEU A 237 -14.58 14.39 8.79
CA LEU A 237 -15.09 15.20 7.68
C LEU A 237 -15.25 14.38 6.41
N ALA A 238 -14.27 13.51 6.09
CA ALA A 238 -14.38 12.59 4.96
C ALA A 238 -15.58 11.65 5.12
N LEU A 239 -15.76 11.07 6.31
CA LEU A 239 -16.88 10.19 6.61
C LEU A 239 -18.21 10.93 6.51
N ALA A 240 -18.31 12.14 7.09
CA ALA A 240 -19.52 12.95 7.01
C ALA A 240 -19.88 13.30 5.56
N LEU A 241 -18.87 13.61 4.73
CA LEU A 241 -19.05 13.87 3.31
C LEU A 241 -19.55 12.63 2.56
N LEU A 242 -18.93 11.47 2.80
CA LEU A 242 -19.34 10.20 2.19
C LEU A 242 -20.77 9.84 2.57
N GLU A 243 -21.11 9.87 3.86
CA GLU A 243 -22.46 9.57 4.35
C GLU A 243 -23.48 10.61 3.86
N GLY A 244 -23.11 11.89 3.77
CA GLY A 244 -23.95 12.96 3.23
C GLY A 244 -24.29 12.76 1.76
N VAL A 245 -23.30 12.41 0.95
CA VAL A 245 -23.47 12.09 -0.48
C VAL A 245 -24.39 10.88 -0.65
N ILE A 246 -24.16 9.82 0.13
CA ILE A 246 -24.96 8.59 0.06
C ILE A 246 -26.43 8.86 0.42
N ARG A 247 -26.67 9.59 1.50
CA ARG A 247 -28.03 9.96 1.93
C ARG A 247 -28.73 10.87 0.92
N GLY A 248 -27.98 11.81 0.34
CA GLY A 248 -28.50 12.71 -0.69
C GLY A 248 -28.93 11.97 -1.96
N TRP A 249 -28.27 10.86 -2.28
CA TRP A 249 -28.64 10.05 -3.44
C TRP A 249 -29.78 9.07 -3.21
N GLY A 250 -30.29 8.91 -1.99
CA GLY A 250 -31.55 8.20 -1.64
C GLY A 250 -31.76 6.77 -2.19
N ALA A 251 -31.15 6.47 -3.31
CA ALA A 251 -31.37 5.25 -4.10
C ALA A 251 -30.51 4.04 -3.65
N VAL A 252 -29.48 4.28 -2.86
CA VAL A 252 -28.45 3.25 -2.56
C VAL A 252 -28.74 2.49 -1.27
N ALA A 253 -29.65 3.00 -0.45
CA ALA A 253 -29.88 2.51 0.91
C ALA A 253 -30.70 1.20 1.00
N GLY A 254 -31.15 0.63 -0.12
CA GLY A 254 -32.28 -0.31 -0.04
C GLY A 254 -31.99 -1.79 -0.13
N SER A 255 -30.85 -2.26 -0.61
CA SER A 255 -30.78 -3.66 -1.04
C SER A 255 -29.81 -4.59 -0.30
N HIS A 256 -28.97 -4.09 0.61
CA HIS A 256 -28.07 -4.92 1.40
C HIS A 256 -28.17 -4.62 2.89
N PRO A 257 -28.30 -5.64 3.76
CA PRO A 257 -28.26 -5.45 5.22
C PRO A 257 -26.93 -4.87 5.70
N GLU A 258 -25.85 -5.06 4.90
CA GLU A 258 -24.55 -4.45 5.07
C GLU A 258 -24.56 -2.94 4.77
N GLY A 259 -25.67 -2.41 4.30
CA GLY A 259 -25.66 -1.23 3.44
C GLY A 259 -26.18 0.06 4.04
N ALA A 260 -26.56 0.15 5.30
CA ALA A 260 -27.13 1.38 5.83
C ALA A 260 -26.08 2.49 6.02
N ASN A 261 -24.88 2.17 6.52
CA ASN A 261 -23.75 3.09 6.68
C ASN A 261 -22.46 2.30 6.99
N HIS A 262 -21.30 2.99 6.96
CA HIS A 262 -20.00 2.35 7.25
C HIS A 262 -19.93 1.71 8.63
N PHE A 263 -20.59 2.28 9.63
CA PHE A 263 -20.57 1.75 10.99
C PHE A 263 -21.40 0.46 11.12
N SER A 264 -22.59 0.41 10.51
CA SER A 264 -23.41 -0.82 10.51
C SER A 264 -22.72 -1.95 9.75
N MET A 265 -22.03 -1.64 8.66
CA MET A 265 -21.20 -2.61 7.94
C MET A 265 -20.07 -3.14 8.83
N PHE A 266 -19.35 -2.26 9.54
CA PHE A 266 -18.33 -2.67 10.48
C PHE A 266 -18.88 -3.62 11.55
N LEU A 267 -20.00 -3.26 12.18
CA LEU A 267 -20.64 -4.10 13.22
C LEU A 267 -21.06 -5.45 12.65
N TRP A 268 -21.60 -5.47 11.44
CA TRP A 268 -22.02 -6.73 10.80
C TRP A 268 -20.80 -7.66 10.59
N TYR A 269 -19.71 -7.18 9.99
CA TYR A 269 -18.49 -7.98 9.82
C TYR A 269 -17.92 -8.41 11.18
N ALA A 270 -17.80 -7.51 12.14
CA ALA A 270 -17.26 -7.80 13.46
C ALA A 270 -18.07 -8.89 14.20
N SER A 271 -19.42 -8.86 14.07
CA SER A 271 -20.29 -9.87 14.70
C SER A 271 -20.20 -11.26 14.06
N HIS A 272 -19.74 -11.34 12.80
CA HIS A 272 -19.56 -12.61 12.06
C HIS A 272 -18.11 -13.11 12.07
N THR A 273 -17.19 -12.37 12.67
CA THR A 273 -15.79 -12.78 12.76
C THR A 273 -15.59 -13.80 13.89
N GLN A 274 -15.03 -14.94 13.54
CA GLN A 274 -14.69 -15.97 14.53
C GLN A 274 -13.23 -15.83 14.95
N PHE A 275 -12.99 -15.63 16.24
CA PHE A 275 -11.67 -15.53 16.83
C PHE A 275 -11.18 -16.90 17.29
N THR A 276 -10.41 -17.58 16.43
CA THR A 276 -9.77 -18.86 16.73
C THR A 276 -8.27 -18.76 16.55
N PHE A 277 -7.50 -19.70 17.09
CA PHE A 277 -6.06 -19.77 16.83
C PHE A 277 -5.76 -19.82 15.34
N ASN A 278 -6.53 -20.56 14.57
CA ASN A 278 -6.39 -20.66 13.13
C ASN A 278 -6.63 -19.30 12.44
N SER A 279 -7.65 -18.54 12.85
CA SER A 279 -7.90 -17.23 12.25
C SER A 279 -6.75 -16.26 12.51
N VAL A 280 -6.16 -16.25 13.71
CA VAL A 280 -4.96 -15.47 14.04
C VAL A 280 -3.78 -15.91 13.18
N TYR A 281 -3.52 -17.21 13.10
CA TYR A 281 -2.40 -17.77 12.34
C TYR A 281 -2.46 -17.39 10.85
N TYR A 282 -3.60 -17.65 10.20
CA TYR A 282 -3.78 -17.31 8.78
C TYR A 282 -3.80 -15.80 8.53
N PHE A 283 -4.38 -15.03 9.45
CA PHE A 283 -4.34 -13.58 9.37
C PHE A 283 -2.90 -13.05 9.40
N LEU A 284 -2.09 -13.47 10.35
CA LEU A 284 -0.72 -13.00 10.48
C LEU A 284 0.15 -13.41 9.29
N THR A 285 0.01 -14.64 8.81
CA THR A 285 0.76 -15.11 7.64
C THR A 285 0.41 -14.31 6.38
N THR A 286 -0.86 -14.01 6.18
CA THR A 286 -1.30 -13.17 5.05
C THR A 286 -0.86 -11.72 5.22
N TRP A 287 -1.07 -11.14 6.39
CA TRP A 287 -0.76 -9.75 6.66
C TRP A 287 0.73 -9.42 6.52
N LEU A 288 1.60 -10.31 6.99
CA LEU A 288 3.04 -10.09 7.00
C LEU A 288 3.72 -10.58 5.73
N PHE A 289 3.28 -11.70 5.15
CA PHE A 289 4.00 -12.35 4.05
C PHE A 289 3.31 -12.22 2.70
N PHE A 290 2.02 -12.47 2.61
CA PHE A 290 1.36 -12.59 1.33
C PHE A 290 1.37 -11.28 0.51
N ASN A 291 1.36 -10.17 1.17
CA ASN A 291 1.54 -8.87 0.49
C ASN A 291 2.90 -8.67 -0.15
N ILE A 292 3.93 -9.32 0.38
CA ILE A 292 5.31 -9.16 -0.07
C ILE A 292 5.68 -10.32 -0.99
N ALA A 293 5.42 -11.56 -0.57
CA ALA A 293 5.81 -12.77 -1.27
C ALA A 293 4.60 -13.66 -1.52
N ALA A 294 4.42 -14.11 -2.74
CA ALA A 294 3.40 -15.08 -3.09
C ALA A 294 3.72 -16.47 -2.54
N PRO A 295 2.69 -17.21 -2.06
CA PRO A 295 2.80 -18.64 -1.78
C PRO A 295 2.86 -19.43 -3.08
N GLU A 296 3.05 -20.74 -2.97
CA GLU A 296 2.93 -21.61 -4.13
C GLU A 296 1.51 -21.57 -4.71
N ARG A 297 1.43 -21.45 -6.02
CA ARG A 297 0.16 -21.28 -6.73
C ARG A 297 -0.75 -22.50 -6.68
N HIS A 298 -0.19 -23.70 -6.72
CA HIS A 298 -0.96 -24.95 -6.73
C HIS A 298 -1.69 -25.23 -5.43
N ALA A 299 -1.31 -24.57 -4.32
CA ALA A 299 -2.02 -24.63 -3.07
C ALA A 299 -3.38 -23.87 -3.08
N TYR A 300 -3.64 -23.10 -4.13
CA TYR A 300 -4.85 -22.35 -4.36
C TYR A 300 -5.85 -23.12 -5.20
N HIS A 301 -6.56 -24.08 -4.60
CA HIS A 301 -7.75 -24.61 -5.22
C HIS A 301 -8.94 -23.69 -4.94
N TRP A 302 -9.38 -22.98 -5.97
CA TRP A 302 -10.60 -22.17 -5.99
C TRP A 302 -11.85 -22.96 -5.57
N ALA A 303 -11.78 -24.28 -5.63
CA ALA A 303 -12.90 -25.21 -5.48
C ALA A 303 -13.05 -25.80 -4.08
N ASN A 304 -12.28 -25.39 -3.06
CA ASN A 304 -12.45 -25.96 -1.73
C ASN A 304 -13.22 -24.99 -0.79
N PRO A 305 -14.58 -25.05 -0.78
CA PRO A 305 -15.42 -24.23 0.08
C PRO A 305 -15.30 -24.58 1.57
N SER A 306 -14.63 -25.68 1.92
CA SER A 306 -14.52 -26.15 3.31
C SER A 306 -13.48 -25.41 4.13
N ILE A 307 -12.65 -24.58 3.54
CA ILE A 307 -11.70 -23.75 4.27
C ILE A 307 -12.34 -22.38 4.55
N HIS A 308 -13.27 -22.34 5.47
CA HIS A 308 -14.01 -21.12 5.84
C HIS A 308 -13.13 -19.97 6.38
N PHE A 309 -11.92 -20.25 6.85
CA PHE A 309 -10.93 -19.25 7.25
C PHE A 309 -9.70 -19.20 6.34
N GLY A 310 -9.31 -20.31 5.76
CA GLY A 310 -8.29 -20.38 4.74
C GLY A 310 -8.86 -20.14 3.35
N GLY A 311 -9.72 -19.16 3.18
CA GLY A 311 -10.15 -18.73 1.85
C GLY A 311 -8.92 -18.41 0.99
N ILE A 312 -9.12 -18.28 -0.29
CA ILE A 312 -8.12 -18.07 -1.34
C ILE A 312 -7.03 -17.04 -0.98
N PHE A 313 -7.31 -16.17 -0.04
CA PHE A 313 -6.47 -15.04 0.35
C PHE A 313 -5.77 -15.20 1.71
N MET A 314 -5.80 -16.37 2.31
CA MET A 314 -5.19 -16.62 3.62
C MET A 314 -4.28 -17.85 3.60
N PRO A 315 -3.13 -17.80 2.90
CA PRO A 315 -2.19 -18.91 2.86
C PRO A 315 -1.56 -19.14 4.24
N GLY A 316 -1.41 -20.40 4.63
CA GLY A 316 -0.58 -20.78 5.76
C GLY A 316 0.89 -20.88 5.38
N LEU A 317 1.79 -20.99 6.38
CA LEU A 317 3.23 -21.17 6.14
C LEU A 317 3.56 -22.41 5.31
N THR A 318 2.76 -23.47 5.40
CA THR A 318 2.90 -24.68 4.57
C THR A 318 2.83 -24.38 3.08
N ASN A 319 2.02 -23.39 2.68
CA ASN A 319 1.89 -22.97 1.29
C ASN A 319 3.15 -22.25 0.76
N TYR A 320 3.93 -21.65 1.68
CA TYR A 320 5.20 -20.99 1.31
C TYR A 320 6.37 -21.97 1.20
N VAL A 321 6.34 -23.09 1.93
CA VAL A 321 7.42 -24.07 1.89
C VAL A 321 7.19 -25.18 0.87
N ALA A 322 6.06 -25.17 0.21
CA ALA A 322 5.69 -26.18 -0.80
C ALA A 322 6.53 -26.07 -2.09
N SER A 323 6.98 -24.86 -2.47
CA SER A 323 7.91 -24.68 -3.59
C SER A 323 9.31 -24.30 -3.12
N PRO A 324 10.37 -24.74 -3.82
CA PRO A 324 11.75 -24.39 -3.47
C PRO A 324 11.99 -22.86 -3.47
N LEU A 325 11.35 -22.14 -4.39
CA LEU A 325 11.52 -20.70 -4.53
C LEU A 325 10.86 -19.93 -3.39
N SER A 326 9.61 -20.26 -3.04
CA SER A 326 8.92 -19.67 -1.91
C SER A 326 9.61 -20.03 -0.59
N ALA A 327 10.08 -21.28 -0.44
CA ALA A 327 10.86 -21.72 0.72
C ALA A 327 12.17 -20.94 0.86
N ALA A 328 12.90 -20.71 -0.24
CA ALA A 328 14.11 -19.89 -0.23
C ALA A 328 13.83 -18.44 0.19
N LEU A 329 12.70 -17.87 -0.24
CA LEU A 329 12.27 -16.54 0.21
C LEU A 329 11.97 -16.50 1.70
N VAL A 330 11.22 -17.46 2.24
CA VAL A 330 10.96 -17.56 3.68
C VAL A 330 12.26 -17.70 4.46
N ALA A 331 13.18 -18.56 4.00
CA ALA A 331 14.48 -18.73 4.63
C ALA A 331 15.30 -17.43 4.60
N LEU A 332 15.27 -16.68 3.50
CA LEU A 332 15.97 -15.39 3.39
C LEU A 332 15.36 -14.33 4.32
N PHE A 333 14.02 -14.24 4.41
CA PHE A 333 13.36 -13.34 5.38
C PHE A 333 13.70 -13.74 6.82
N ALA A 334 13.67 -15.03 7.15
CA ALA A 334 14.08 -15.51 8.46
C ALA A 334 15.54 -15.18 8.78
N ALA A 335 16.45 -15.32 7.80
CA ALA A 335 17.84 -14.94 7.94
C ALA A 335 18.01 -13.43 8.16
N LEU A 336 17.29 -12.59 7.43
CA LEU A 336 17.29 -11.13 7.65
C LEU A 336 16.83 -10.77 9.06
N LEU A 337 15.75 -11.37 9.54
CA LEU A 337 15.25 -11.17 10.91
C LEU A 337 16.25 -11.66 11.95
N ALA A 338 16.86 -12.85 11.75
CA ALA A 338 17.89 -13.39 12.63
C ALA A 338 19.10 -12.46 12.73
N VAL A 339 19.57 -11.91 11.60
CA VAL A 339 20.66 -10.92 11.55
C VAL A 339 20.30 -9.66 12.32
N ILE A 340 19.08 -9.12 12.12
CA ILE A 340 18.58 -7.95 12.84
C ILE A 340 18.58 -8.24 14.34
N VAL A 341 18.04 -9.37 14.78
CA VAL A 341 17.94 -9.75 16.20
C VAL A 341 19.32 -9.98 16.82
N ALA A 342 20.21 -10.70 16.12
CA ALA A 342 21.56 -10.98 16.61
C ALA A 342 22.40 -9.71 16.79
N LEU A 343 22.17 -8.71 15.94
CA LEU A 343 22.90 -7.44 15.96
C LEU A 343 22.15 -6.30 16.67
N ARG A 344 21.01 -6.59 17.34
CA ARG A 344 20.14 -5.61 18.00
C ARG A 344 20.83 -4.68 18.99
N LYS A 345 21.86 -5.16 19.71
CA LYS A 345 22.62 -4.33 20.67
C LYS A 345 23.34 -3.17 19.99
N LYS A 346 23.77 -3.33 18.75
CA LYS A 346 24.40 -2.27 17.96
C LYS A 346 23.34 -1.33 17.34
N ILE A 347 22.14 -1.83 17.07
CA ILE A 347 21.01 -1.04 16.57
C ILE A 347 20.46 -0.10 17.66
N ALA A 348 20.37 -0.58 18.90
CA ALA A 348 19.86 0.20 20.04
C ALA A 348 20.69 1.47 20.38
N ILE A 349 21.90 1.60 19.83
CA ILE A 349 22.75 2.78 19.99
C ILE A 349 22.26 3.97 19.12
N LEU A 350 21.35 3.74 18.16
CA LEU A 350 20.79 4.82 17.36
C LEU A 350 19.45 5.28 17.99
N PRO A 351 19.44 6.31 18.87
CA PRO A 351 18.22 6.76 19.57
C PRO A 351 17.11 7.17 18.60
N ASN A 352 17.47 7.58 17.39
CA ASN A 352 16.52 7.95 16.35
C ASN A 352 15.84 6.76 15.66
N VAL A 353 16.39 5.55 15.74
CA VAL A 353 15.81 4.35 15.07
C VAL A 353 14.51 3.95 15.76
N ALA A 354 14.51 3.81 17.08
CA ALA A 354 13.31 3.48 17.84
C ALA A 354 12.21 4.54 17.66
N ALA A 355 12.59 5.82 17.65
CA ALA A 355 11.67 6.93 17.47
C ALA A 355 10.94 6.92 16.12
N ILE A 356 11.50 6.29 15.06
CA ILE A 356 10.86 6.13 13.75
C ILE A 356 10.09 4.81 13.67
N MET A 357 10.64 3.75 14.26
CA MET A 357 10.03 2.42 14.19
C MET A 357 8.73 2.31 14.99
N ILE A 358 8.66 2.93 16.18
CA ILE A 358 7.48 2.86 17.05
C ILE A 358 6.22 3.44 16.36
N PRO A 359 6.25 4.63 15.75
CA PRO A 359 5.13 5.15 14.96
C PRO A 359 4.68 4.26 13.80
N LEU A 360 5.65 3.72 13.04
CA LEU A 360 5.35 2.82 11.93
C LEU A 360 4.73 1.50 12.43
N LEU A 361 5.25 0.97 13.53
CA LEU A 361 4.70 -0.23 14.17
C LEU A 361 3.29 0.02 14.69
N ALA A 362 3.04 1.17 15.32
CA ALA A 362 1.72 1.57 15.80
C ALA A 362 0.71 1.62 14.64
N TYR A 363 1.08 2.23 13.51
CA TYR A 363 0.24 2.26 12.31
C TYR A 363 -0.03 0.84 11.78
N ALA A 364 1.02 0.04 11.58
CA ALA A 364 0.88 -1.32 11.06
C ALA A 364 0.01 -2.19 11.98
N PHE A 365 0.20 -2.07 13.30
CA PHE A 365 -0.54 -2.82 14.31
C PHE A 365 -2.01 -2.39 14.39
N THR A 366 -2.30 -1.09 14.47
CA THR A 366 -3.69 -0.60 14.58
C THR A 366 -4.50 -0.98 13.34
N ARG A 367 -3.88 -0.90 12.15
CA ARG A 367 -4.51 -1.33 10.92
C ARG A 367 -4.73 -2.85 10.90
N ALA A 368 -3.73 -3.64 11.29
CA ALA A 368 -3.87 -5.09 11.40
C ALA A 368 -4.97 -5.49 12.38
N ALA A 369 -4.99 -4.90 13.57
CA ALA A 369 -5.99 -5.17 14.59
C ALA A 369 -7.41 -4.85 14.10
N PHE A 370 -7.58 -3.73 13.41
CA PHE A 370 -8.87 -3.38 12.83
C PHE A 370 -9.33 -4.43 11.81
N PHE A 371 -8.50 -4.81 10.84
CA PHE A 371 -8.89 -5.77 9.80
C PHE A 371 -9.02 -7.18 10.33
N PHE A 372 -8.31 -7.54 11.38
CA PHE A 372 -8.52 -8.79 12.06
C PHE A 372 -9.95 -8.91 12.64
N VAL A 373 -10.50 -7.80 13.17
CA VAL A 373 -11.87 -7.73 13.67
C VAL A 373 -12.89 -7.55 12.54
N PHE A 374 -12.58 -6.66 11.59
CA PHE A 374 -13.51 -6.27 10.54
C PHE A 374 -13.72 -7.36 9.49
N ASN A 375 -12.66 -7.84 8.87
CA ASN A 375 -12.74 -8.85 7.80
C ASN A 375 -11.41 -9.60 7.62
N PRO A 376 -11.10 -10.56 8.49
CA PRO A 376 -9.83 -11.27 8.41
C PRO A 376 -9.70 -12.11 7.13
N LYS A 377 -10.81 -12.48 6.48
CA LYS A 377 -10.82 -13.33 5.28
C LYS A 377 -10.32 -12.63 4.03
N GLU A 378 -10.52 -11.32 3.95
CA GLU A 378 -10.09 -10.49 2.80
C GLU A 378 -8.81 -9.69 3.10
N ASN A 379 -8.02 -10.19 4.03
CA ASN A 379 -6.83 -9.50 4.53
C ASN A 379 -5.83 -9.12 3.42
N MET A 380 -5.70 -9.93 2.36
CA MET A 380 -4.87 -9.60 1.21
C MET A 380 -5.30 -8.28 0.56
N LEU A 381 -6.61 -8.01 0.48
CA LEU A 381 -7.14 -6.80 -0.15
C LEU A 381 -6.76 -5.55 0.64
N PHE A 382 -6.64 -5.65 1.96
CA PHE A 382 -6.47 -4.50 2.85
C PHE A 382 -5.02 -4.24 3.26
N SER A 383 -4.15 -5.23 3.13
CA SER A 383 -2.76 -5.16 3.57
C SER A 383 -1.81 -4.38 2.64
N PRO A 384 -2.06 -4.14 1.32
CA PRO A 384 -1.15 -3.39 0.45
C PRO A 384 -0.78 -2.01 0.96
N SER A 385 -1.72 -1.32 1.61
CA SER A 385 -1.47 0.01 2.19
C SER A 385 -0.49 0.01 3.38
N ALA A 386 -0.29 -1.15 4.05
CA ALA A 386 0.70 -1.31 5.11
C ALA A 386 2.06 -1.83 4.60
N THR A 387 2.17 -2.24 3.34
CA THR A 387 3.40 -2.82 2.77
C THR A 387 4.62 -1.93 2.97
N LEU A 388 4.50 -0.63 2.71
CA LEU A 388 5.62 0.29 2.91
C LEU A 388 6.06 0.35 4.38
N ALA A 389 5.12 0.38 5.34
CA ALA A 389 5.45 0.38 6.76
C ALA A 389 6.16 -0.92 7.17
N HIS A 390 5.70 -2.08 6.70
CA HIS A 390 6.37 -3.36 6.95
C HIS A 390 7.81 -3.38 6.40
N LEU A 391 7.99 -2.90 5.17
CA LEU A 391 9.33 -2.83 4.57
C LEU A 391 10.23 -1.82 5.26
N LEU A 392 9.72 -0.67 5.72
CA LEU A 392 10.49 0.29 6.50
C LEU A 392 10.91 -0.29 7.86
N LEU A 393 10.02 -1.03 8.54
CA LEU A 393 10.31 -1.73 9.79
C LEU A 393 11.43 -2.79 9.65
N LEU A 394 11.62 -3.35 8.46
CA LEU A 394 12.73 -4.23 8.13
C LEU A 394 13.98 -3.46 7.67
N ALA A 395 13.79 -2.45 6.83
CA ALA A 395 14.85 -1.71 6.16
C ALA A 395 15.72 -0.90 7.13
N ILE A 396 15.09 -0.23 8.09
CA ILE A 396 15.77 0.64 9.04
C ILE A 396 16.74 -0.16 9.92
N PRO A 397 16.30 -1.21 10.66
CA PRO A 397 17.21 -1.98 11.49
C PRO A 397 18.24 -2.77 10.66
N PHE A 398 17.87 -3.27 9.47
CA PHE A 398 18.81 -3.96 8.59
C PHE A 398 19.94 -3.03 8.14
N ALA A 399 19.65 -1.82 7.73
CA ALA A 399 20.66 -0.84 7.35
C ALA A 399 21.61 -0.49 8.51
N ALA A 400 21.09 -0.49 9.74
CA ALA A 400 21.84 -0.20 10.95
C ALA A 400 22.72 -1.37 11.45
N THR A 401 22.61 -2.56 10.87
CA THR A 401 23.45 -3.72 11.23
C THR A 401 24.94 -3.46 10.93
N SER A 402 25.82 -4.20 11.62
CA SER A 402 27.27 -4.14 11.39
C SER A 402 27.75 -5.00 10.21
N LEU A 403 26.83 -5.54 9.39
CA LEU A 403 27.21 -6.26 8.19
C LEU A 403 28.02 -5.38 7.22
N PRO A 404 29.02 -5.97 6.52
CA PRO A 404 29.71 -5.27 5.46
C PRO A 404 28.73 -4.75 4.39
N GLU A 405 28.99 -3.57 3.85
CA GLU A 405 28.14 -2.93 2.86
C GLU A 405 27.85 -3.82 1.63
N ARG A 406 28.89 -4.52 1.14
CA ARG A 406 28.73 -5.47 0.02
C ARG A 406 27.74 -6.59 0.35
N ALA A 407 27.83 -7.17 1.56
CA ALA A 407 26.92 -8.22 2.00
C ALA A 407 25.47 -7.69 2.08
N LYS A 408 25.25 -6.48 2.61
CA LYS A 408 23.91 -5.85 2.65
C LYS A 408 23.33 -5.68 1.26
N VAL A 409 24.12 -5.13 0.32
CA VAL A 409 23.68 -4.91 -1.06
C VAL A 409 23.38 -6.23 -1.76
N THR A 410 24.25 -7.24 -1.59
CA THR A 410 24.03 -8.58 -2.18
C THR A 410 22.77 -9.24 -1.65
N LEU A 411 22.53 -9.20 -0.33
CA LEU A 411 21.33 -9.77 0.28
C LEU A 411 20.05 -9.09 -0.21
N LEU A 412 20.05 -7.75 -0.30
CA LEU A 412 18.89 -7.02 -0.82
C LEU A 412 18.66 -7.26 -2.31
N ALA A 413 19.74 -7.34 -3.11
CA ALA A 413 19.62 -7.65 -4.54
C ALA A 413 19.07 -9.07 -4.75
N LEU A 414 19.56 -10.05 -3.96
CA LEU A 414 19.04 -11.41 -3.98
C LEU A 414 17.57 -11.46 -3.57
N LEU A 415 17.18 -10.75 -2.51
CA LEU A 415 15.79 -10.68 -2.08
C LEU A 415 14.90 -10.07 -3.17
N ALA A 416 15.34 -8.98 -3.78
CA ALA A 416 14.59 -8.34 -4.87
C ALA A 416 14.44 -9.29 -6.07
N ALA A 417 15.49 -9.98 -6.48
CA ALA A 417 15.45 -10.94 -7.58
C ALA A 417 14.54 -12.13 -7.29
N LEU A 418 14.64 -12.72 -6.10
CA LEU A 418 13.80 -13.85 -5.71
C LEU A 418 12.32 -13.45 -5.59
N LEU A 419 12.02 -12.26 -5.05
CA LEU A 419 10.66 -11.74 -5.01
C LEU A 419 10.10 -11.52 -6.41
N PHE A 420 10.90 -10.90 -7.28
CA PHE A 420 10.49 -10.66 -8.67
C PHE A 420 10.15 -11.96 -9.39
N VAL A 421 11.00 -12.98 -9.27
CA VAL A 421 10.78 -14.27 -9.92
C VAL A 421 9.59 -15.01 -9.30
N ASN A 422 9.53 -15.10 -7.96
CA ASN A 422 8.46 -15.81 -7.27
C ASN A 422 7.08 -15.19 -7.51
N ASN A 423 6.99 -13.87 -7.37
CA ASN A 423 5.72 -13.16 -7.59
C ASN A 423 5.36 -13.13 -9.08
N GLY A 424 6.35 -13.09 -9.96
CA GLY A 424 6.16 -13.24 -11.40
C GLY A 424 5.54 -14.59 -11.77
N PHE A 425 6.05 -15.69 -11.25
CA PHE A 425 5.43 -17.01 -11.43
C PHE A 425 4.00 -17.05 -10.88
N PHE A 426 3.74 -16.40 -9.79
CA PHE A 426 2.38 -16.34 -9.23
C PHE A 426 1.43 -15.50 -10.10
N ILE A 427 1.87 -14.36 -10.61
CA ILE A 427 1.04 -13.42 -11.37
C ILE A 427 0.94 -13.84 -12.83
N ILE A 428 2.04 -14.18 -13.48
CA ILE A 428 2.15 -14.35 -14.94
C ILE A 428 2.30 -15.83 -15.32
N GLY A 429 2.94 -16.64 -14.50
CA GLY A 429 3.30 -18.07 -14.70
C GLY A 429 2.20 -19.10 -14.45
#